data_7d294e547fb735637b6f15e91613cd9d
#
_entry.id   7d294e547fb735637b6f15e91613cd9d
#
_cell.length_a   1.000
_cell.length_b   1.000
_cell.length_c   1.000
_cell.angle_alpha   90.00
_cell.angle_beta   90.00
_cell.angle_gamma   90.00
#
_symmetry.space_group_name_H-M   'P 1'
#
loop_
_entity.id
_entity.type
_entity.pdbx_description
1 polymer ?
#
loop_
_entity_poly.entity_id
_entity_poly.type
_entity_poly.pdbx_seq_one_letter_code
_entity_poly.pdbx_strand_id
1 'polypeptide(L)'
;MPRFRTLALTAATALATLAAPAHAGKILDGIKARGQLACGVSTGVIGFSAADSQGHWRGLDVDICRAIAAAVLGDANKVRWVPLSSQQRFTALQSGEVDILSRNTTWSLTRDAALGLHFTAVTYYDGQGFMVAKKSKVTSARQLKNAEICVQSGTTTEKNLSDYFRSQGIKVKPVVFDKFEPSIKAFFSGRCQAYTTDASALAFIRTKEAPNPDDYVVLPEIISKEPLGPAVRRGDDEWFAVVKWVINALIEAEELGITQAKADSMKSSPDPTVQRFLGVGEDLGKSLGLDREWAARAVKAGGNYGDIFNRNVGADSPLKLPRGLNAQWNKGGLMYGLPLR
;
A
#
# COMPACT_ATOMS: atom_id res chain seq x y z
N MET A 1 33.79 19.21 80.63
CA MET A 1 33.26 18.10 79.85
C MET A 1 32.68 18.66 78.58
N PRO A 2 33.33 18.54 77.42
CA PRO A 2 32.80 19.04 76.16
C PRO A 2 32.00 17.98 75.41
N ARG A 3 30.86 18.37 74.91
CA ARG A 3 29.95 17.58 74.07
C ARG A 3 30.42 17.65 72.63
N PHE A 4 30.83 16.53 72.05
CA PHE A 4 31.06 16.38 70.60
C PHE A 4 29.66 16.28 69.89
N ARG A 5 29.36 17.20 69.00
CA ARG A 5 28.29 17.14 68.01
C ARG A 5 28.90 16.55 66.72
N THR A 6 28.54 15.37 66.38
CA THR A 6 28.84 14.75 65.08
C THR A 6 27.83 15.28 64.07
N LEU A 7 28.31 16.05 63.08
CA LEU A 7 27.57 16.40 61.88
C LEU A 7 27.63 15.19 60.92
N ALA A 8 26.48 14.58 60.64
CA ALA A 8 26.34 13.62 59.57
C ALA A 8 26.07 14.39 58.26
N LEU A 9 27.05 14.38 57.36
CA LEU A 9 26.94 14.91 56.00
C LEU A 9 26.28 13.84 55.12
N THR A 10 25.00 13.95 54.82
CA THR A 10 24.32 13.08 53.82
C THR A 10 24.58 13.64 52.43
N ALA A 11 25.48 12.98 51.72
CA ALA A 11 25.73 13.22 50.30
C ALA A 11 24.55 12.61 49.49
N ALA A 12 23.64 13.47 49.03
CA ALA A 12 22.61 13.11 48.09
C ALA A 12 23.24 13.04 46.66
N THR A 13 23.58 11.86 46.23
CA THR A 13 24.01 11.57 44.84
C THR A 13 22.79 11.71 43.93
N ALA A 14 22.59 12.83 43.27
CA ALA A 14 21.63 13.00 42.21
C ALA A 14 22.07 12.16 41.00
N LEU A 15 21.44 10.97 40.79
CA LEU A 15 21.52 10.22 39.54
C LEU A 15 20.78 11.04 38.49
N ALA A 16 21.49 11.89 37.77
CA ALA A 16 20.98 12.45 36.51
C ALA A 16 20.90 11.31 35.51
N THR A 17 19.71 10.70 35.37
CA THR A 17 19.39 9.85 34.24
C THR A 17 19.47 10.70 32.99
N LEU A 18 20.57 10.59 32.26
CA LEU A 18 20.69 11.05 30.88
C LEU A 18 19.65 10.27 30.08
N ALA A 19 18.45 10.88 29.93
CA ALA A 19 17.51 10.46 28.93
C ALA A 19 18.21 10.67 27.58
N ALA A 20 18.81 9.61 27.04
CA ALA A 20 19.25 9.62 25.66
C ALA A 20 18.04 10.04 24.83
N PRO A 21 18.19 11.01 23.91
CA PRO A 21 17.09 11.35 23.00
C PRO A 21 16.68 10.03 22.34
N ALA A 22 15.39 9.68 22.46
CA ALA A 22 14.83 8.61 21.69
C ALA A 22 15.06 8.99 20.22
N HIS A 23 16.04 8.36 19.55
CA HIS A 23 16.21 8.50 18.12
C HIS A 23 14.95 7.93 17.47
N ALA A 24 14.00 8.82 17.20
CA ALA A 24 13.00 8.60 16.18
C ALA A 24 13.80 8.44 14.88
N GLY A 25 13.55 7.37 14.07
CA GLY A 25 14.26 7.19 12.81
C GLY A 25 15.09 5.90 12.69
N LYS A 26 15.01 5.00 13.64
CA LYS A 26 15.76 3.73 13.62
C LYS A 26 15.55 2.90 12.35
N ILE A 27 14.35 2.98 11.74
CA ILE A 27 14.05 2.23 10.51
C ILE A 27 14.76 2.88 9.32
N LEU A 28 14.68 4.20 9.17
CA LEU A 28 15.36 4.93 8.10
C LEU A 28 16.88 4.71 8.14
N ASP A 29 17.48 4.84 9.33
CA ASP A 29 18.92 4.61 9.52
C ASP A 29 19.32 3.17 9.23
N GLY A 30 18.50 2.21 9.67
CA GLY A 30 18.70 0.79 9.37
C GLY A 30 18.62 0.48 7.88
N ILE A 31 17.70 1.10 7.14
CA ILE A 31 17.60 0.98 5.67
C ILE A 31 18.86 1.53 5.00
N LYS A 32 19.31 2.73 5.42
CA LYS A 32 20.53 3.35 4.88
C LYS A 32 21.77 2.52 5.19
N ALA A 33 21.91 2.03 6.42
CA ALA A 33 23.07 1.23 6.84
C ALA A 33 23.18 -0.10 6.09
N ARG A 34 22.05 -0.80 5.86
CA ARG A 34 22.06 -2.07 5.11
C ARG A 34 21.98 -1.87 3.59
N GLY A 35 21.73 -0.64 3.12
CA GLY A 35 21.66 -0.29 1.70
C GLY A 35 20.48 -0.93 0.96
N GLN A 36 19.42 -1.35 1.65
CA GLN A 36 18.29 -2.05 1.05
C GLN A 36 16.98 -1.83 1.82
N LEU A 37 15.87 -1.58 1.11
CA LEU A 37 14.51 -1.50 1.63
C LEU A 37 13.87 -2.90 1.63
N ALA A 38 13.35 -3.37 2.76
CA ALA A 38 12.56 -4.59 2.84
C ALA A 38 11.07 -4.28 2.63
N CYS A 39 10.53 -4.65 1.47
CA CYS A 39 9.16 -4.40 1.08
C CYS A 39 8.31 -5.67 1.14
N GLY A 40 7.29 -5.70 2.00
CA GLY A 40 6.28 -6.74 2.06
C GLY A 40 5.27 -6.56 0.93
N VAL A 41 5.14 -7.58 0.07
CA VAL A 41 4.30 -7.61 -1.13
C VAL A 41 3.34 -8.78 -1.12
N SER A 42 2.35 -8.81 -2.02
CA SER A 42 1.47 -9.97 -2.15
C SER A 42 2.16 -11.15 -2.82
N THR A 43 1.54 -12.32 -2.74
CA THR A 43 2.07 -13.55 -3.33
C THR A 43 1.74 -13.71 -4.82
N GLY A 44 1.08 -12.72 -5.46
CA GLY A 44 0.76 -12.80 -6.89
C GLY A 44 -0.53 -12.09 -7.32
N VAL A 45 -0.82 -10.88 -6.79
CA VAL A 45 -1.92 -10.06 -7.29
C VAL A 45 -1.41 -9.16 -8.43
N ILE A 46 -1.65 -9.61 -9.67
CA ILE A 46 -1.23 -8.86 -10.87
C ILE A 46 -1.89 -7.47 -10.89
N GLY A 47 -1.13 -6.48 -11.34
CA GLY A 47 -1.48 -5.06 -11.26
C GLY A 47 -1.05 -4.38 -9.96
N PHE A 48 -0.93 -5.13 -8.85
CA PHE A 48 -0.47 -4.61 -7.56
C PHE A 48 0.93 -5.12 -7.18
N SER A 49 1.09 -6.42 -7.00
CA SER A 49 2.41 -7.01 -6.81
C SER A 49 2.41 -8.48 -7.23
N ALA A 50 3.18 -8.78 -8.27
CA ALA A 50 3.40 -10.11 -8.79
C ALA A 50 4.79 -10.21 -9.41
N ALA A 51 5.43 -11.37 -9.26
CA ALA A 51 6.66 -11.69 -10.00
C ALA A 51 6.30 -12.23 -11.38
N ASP A 52 7.04 -11.80 -12.40
CA ASP A 52 6.98 -12.42 -13.74
C ASP A 52 7.74 -13.75 -13.77
N SER A 53 7.72 -14.43 -14.93
CA SER A 53 8.40 -15.72 -15.12
C SER A 53 9.93 -15.68 -14.93
N GLN A 54 10.52 -14.49 -14.93
CA GLN A 54 11.95 -14.26 -14.69
C GLN A 54 12.24 -13.84 -13.25
N GLY A 55 11.20 -13.78 -12.39
CA GLY A 55 11.32 -13.35 -11.00
C GLY A 55 11.33 -11.82 -10.80
N HIS A 56 11.11 -11.02 -11.84
CA HIS A 56 11.02 -9.57 -11.70
C HIS A 56 9.65 -9.16 -11.17
N TRP A 57 9.65 -8.44 -10.07
CA TRP A 57 8.44 -7.92 -9.46
C TRP A 57 7.85 -6.74 -10.25
N ARG A 58 6.53 -6.71 -10.42
CA ARG A 58 5.78 -5.67 -11.11
C ARG A 58 4.48 -5.36 -10.39
N GLY A 59 3.99 -4.13 -10.55
CA GLY A 59 2.71 -3.70 -10.02
C GLY A 59 2.77 -2.35 -9.30
N LEU A 60 1.61 -1.77 -9.00
CA LEU A 60 1.46 -0.48 -8.35
C LEU A 60 2.17 -0.45 -6.99
N ASP A 61 1.96 -1.47 -6.15
CA ASP A 61 2.61 -1.60 -4.84
C ASP A 61 4.13 -1.75 -4.95
N VAL A 62 4.60 -2.42 -6.01
CA VAL A 62 6.02 -2.62 -6.31
C VAL A 62 6.66 -1.29 -6.71
N ASP A 63 6.02 -0.53 -7.59
CA ASP A 63 6.55 0.75 -8.06
C ASP A 63 6.61 1.79 -6.94
N ILE A 64 5.68 1.75 -5.97
CA ILE A 64 5.75 2.56 -4.76
C ILE A 64 7.00 2.22 -3.94
N CYS A 65 7.29 0.94 -3.69
CA CYS A 65 8.52 0.56 -2.98
C CYS A 65 9.78 0.95 -3.74
N ARG A 66 9.78 0.86 -5.07
CA ARG A 66 10.89 1.36 -5.91
C ARG A 66 11.09 2.87 -5.79
N ALA A 67 10.01 3.64 -5.81
CA ALA A 67 10.07 5.08 -5.64
C ALA A 67 10.64 5.46 -4.26
N ILE A 68 10.23 4.75 -3.21
CA ILE A 68 10.75 4.95 -1.85
C ILE A 68 12.25 4.58 -1.78
N ALA A 69 12.65 3.44 -2.36
CA ALA A 69 14.06 3.06 -2.41
C ALA A 69 14.92 4.06 -3.19
N ALA A 70 14.42 4.58 -4.31
CA ALA A 70 15.08 5.63 -5.06
C ALA A 70 15.21 6.93 -4.27
N ALA A 71 14.17 7.35 -3.55
CA ALA A 71 14.19 8.53 -2.71
C ALA A 71 15.23 8.43 -1.59
N VAL A 72 15.28 7.26 -0.90
CA VAL A 72 16.08 7.04 0.31
C VAL A 72 17.51 6.60 0.00
N LEU A 73 17.70 5.72 -0.99
CA LEU A 73 18.96 5.03 -1.30
C LEU A 73 19.58 5.43 -2.64
N GLY A 74 18.91 6.32 -3.39
CA GLY A 74 19.36 6.73 -4.72
C GLY A 74 19.18 5.68 -5.81
N ASP A 75 18.62 4.51 -5.53
CA ASP A 75 18.49 3.41 -6.48
C ASP A 75 17.18 2.63 -6.25
N ALA A 76 16.33 2.59 -7.28
CA ALA A 76 15.04 1.88 -7.27
C ALA A 76 15.17 0.35 -7.16
N ASN A 77 16.34 -0.21 -7.45
CA ASN A 77 16.58 -1.65 -7.40
C ASN A 77 17.00 -2.15 -6.02
N LYS A 78 17.31 -1.24 -5.10
CA LYS A 78 17.70 -1.59 -3.72
C LYS A 78 16.50 -1.98 -2.86
N VAL A 79 15.70 -2.92 -3.35
CA VAL A 79 14.52 -3.46 -2.66
C VAL A 79 14.67 -4.98 -2.49
N ARG A 80 14.47 -5.44 -1.26
CA ARG A 80 14.27 -6.85 -0.94
C ARG A 80 12.77 -7.13 -0.90
N TRP A 81 12.29 -7.92 -1.84
CA TRP A 81 10.90 -8.32 -1.92
C TRP A 81 10.60 -9.47 -0.96
N VAL A 82 9.55 -9.31 -0.13
CA VAL A 82 9.11 -10.32 0.83
C VAL A 82 7.65 -10.65 0.53
N PRO A 83 7.37 -11.75 -0.20
CA PRO A 83 6.00 -12.15 -0.48
C PRO A 83 5.32 -12.68 0.79
N LEU A 84 4.18 -12.09 1.14
CA LEU A 84 3.44 -12.37 2.36
C LEU A 84 1.98 -12.74 2.05
N SER A 85 1.45 -13.74 2.75
CA SER A 85 0.02 -14.02 2.72
C SER A 85 -0.79 -12.93 3.43
N SER A 86 -2.12 -12.94 3.28
CA SER A 86 -2.99 -11.98 3.98
C SER A 86 -2.94 -12.12 5.49
N GLN A 87 -2.65 -13.31 6.01
CA GLN A 87 -2.52 -13.54 7.45
C GLN A 87 -1.15 -13.14 7.99
N GLN A 88 -0.05 -13.40 7.25
CA GLN A 88 1.33 -13.15 7.71
C GLN A 88 1.72 -11.68 7.69
N ARG A 89 1.13 -10.86 6.80
CA ARG A 89 1.60 -9.50 6.48
C ARG A 89 1.76 -8.58 7.70
N PHE A 90 0.83 -8.63 8.65
CA PHE A 90 0.89 -7.73 9.81
C PHE A 90 1.94 -8.16 10.81
N THR A 91 2.08 -9.47 11.05
CA THR A 91 3.13 -10.01 11.94
C THR A 91 4.52 -9.72 11.36
N ALA A 92 4.70 -9.88 10.05
CA ALA A 92 5.97 -9.57 9.38
C ALA A 92 6.35 -8.07 9.49
N LEU A 93 5.35 -7.17 9.38
CA LEU A 93 5.58 -5.75 9.59
C LEU A 93 5.90 -5.43 11.06
N GLN A 94 5.15 -5.99 12.01
CA GLN A 94 5.33 -5.76 13.44
C GLN A 94 6.68 -6.27 13.95
N SER A 95 7.13 -7.45 13.47
CA SER A 95 8.43 -8.04 13.87
C SER A 95 9.64 -7.33 13.26
N GLY A 96 9.45 -6.50 12.23
CA GLY A 96 10.55 -5.86 11.51
C GLY A 96 11.17 -6.71 10.41
N GLU A 97 10.54 -7.80 10.01
CA GLU A 97 10.93 -8.57 8.82
C GLU A 97 10.85 -7.72 7.56
N VAL A 98 9.88 -6.80 7.51
CA VAL A 98 9.75 -5.78 6.47
C VAL A 98 9.71 -4.37 7.08
N ASP A 99 10.22 -3.39 6.34
CA ASP A 99 10.21 -1.97 6.72
C ASP A 99 8.89 -1.29 6.36
N ILE A 100 8.29 -1.75 5.29
CA ILE A 100 7.03 -1.28 4.74
C ILE A 100 6.21 -2.46 4.24
N LEU A 101 4.91 -2.38 4.41
CA LEU A 101 3.95 -3.28 3.79
C LEU A 101 3.24 -2.53 2.66
N SER A 102 3.60 -2.80 1.40
CA SER A 102 2.94 -2.30 0.20
C SER A 102 2.32 -3.49 -0.54
N ARG A 103 1.07 -3.80 -0.19
CA ARG A 103 0.45 -5.09 -0.49
C ARG A 103 -1.08 -4.99 -0.51
N ASN A 104 -1.65 -4.16 -1.38
CA ASN A 104 -3.10 -4.00 -1.52
C ASN A 104 -3.83 -4.13 -0.16
N THR A 105 -3.38 -3.38 0.84
CA THR A 105 -3.86 -3.49 2.22
C THR A 105 -4.84 -2.38 2.53
N THR A 106 -6.08 -2.76 2.83
CA THR A 106 -7.14 -1.82 3.19
C THR A 106 -6.84 -1.12 4.51
N TRP A 107 -6.86 0.20 4.50
CA TRP A 107 -6.81 1.02 5.69
C TRP A 107 -8.13 0.93 6.46
N SER A 108 -8.10 0.39 7.65
CA SER A 108 -9.27 0.30 8.53
C SER A 108 -8.90 0.66 9.97
N LEU A 109 -9.88 1.11 10.76
CA LEU A 109 -9.68 1.47 12.16
C LEU A 109 -8.96 0.36 12.94
N THR A 110 -9.41 -0.89 12.80
CA THR A 110 -8.82 -2.01 13.54
C THR A 110 -7.35 -2.22 13.15
N ARG A 111 -7.02 -2.15 11.85
CA ARG A 111 -5.64 -2.34 11.37
C ARG A 111 -4.73 -1.20 11.81
N ASP A 112 -5.22 0.01 11.74
CA ASP A 112 -4.47 1.20 12.15
C ASP A 112 -4.33 1.29 13.67
N ALA A 113 -5.46 1.30 14.40
CA ALA A 113 -5.46 1.57 15.83
C ALA A 113 -5.03 0.36 16.67
N ALA A 114 -5.54 -0.86 16.37
CA ALA A 114 -5.32 -2.02 17.24
C ALA A 114 -4.04 -2.80 16.94
N LEU A 115 -3.51 -2.75 15.70
CA LEU A 115 -2.32 -3.50 15.33
C LEU A 115 -1.00 -2.69 15.45
N GLY A 116 -1.05 -1.47 15.95
CA GLY A 116 0.15 -0.64 16.10
C GLY A 116 0.81 -0.27 14.76
N LEU A 117 -0.01 -0.01 13.75
CA LEU A 117 0.44 0.36 12.41
C LEU A 117 0.09 1.82 12.11
N HIS A 118 0.78 2.40 11.13
CA HIS A 118 0.42 3.64 10.48
C HIS A 118 0.24 3.40 8.99
N PHE A 119 -0.95 3.70 8.48
CA PHE A 119 -1.16 3.81 7.03
C PHE A 119 -0.69 5.19 6.58
N THR A 120 0.07 5.24 5.49
CA THR A 120 0.79 6.45 5.08
C THR A 120 0.02 7.31 4.10
N ALA A 121 -0.70 6.70 3.18
CA ALA A 121 -1.60 7.33 2.22
C ALA A 121 -2.50 6.26 1.58
N VAL A 122 -3.59 6.69 0.95
CA VAL A 122 -4.36 5.81 0.05
C VAL A 122 -3.71 5.85 -1.33
N THR A 123 -3.30 4.69 -1.82
CA THR A 123 -2.70 4.53 -3.15
C THR A 123 -3.65 3.93 -4.18
N TYR A 124 -4.77 3.37 -3.73
CA TYR A 124 -5.83 2.89 -4.60
C TYR A 124 -7.16 2.84 -3.85
N TYR A 125 -8.18 3.52 -4.37
CA TYR A 125 -9.56 3.43 -3.89
C TYR A 125 -10.26 2.28 -4.60
N ASP A 126 -10.58 1.23 -3.86
CA ASP A 126 -11.22 0.02 -4.34
C ASP A 126 -12.53 -0.27 -3.58
N GLY A 127 -13.17 -1.35 -3.91
CA GLY A 127 -14.33 -1.88 -3.24
C GLY A 127 -14.45 -3.38 -3.48
N GLN A 128 -15.17 -4.09 -2.62
CA GLN A 128 -15.41 -5.52 -2.76
C GLN A 128 -16.56 -5.80 -3.70
N GLY A 129 -16.36 -6.75 -4.63
CA GLY A 129 -17.36 -7.23 -5.55
C GLY A 129 -17.50 -8.75 -5.55
N PHE A 130 -18.29 -9.25 -6.50
CA PHE A 130 -18.51 -10.69 -6.73
C PHE A 130 -18.31 -11.04 -8.17
N MET A 131 -17.74 -12.22 -8.43
CA MET A 131 -17.68 -12.84 -9.75
C MET A 131 -18.43 -14.17 -9.74
N VAL A 132 -19.21 -14.40 -10.80
CA VAL A 132 -19.99 -15.62 -11.02
C VAL A 132 -19.82 -16.13 -12.45
N ALA A 133 -20.09 -17.42 -12.68
CA ALA A 133 -20.19 -17.93 -14.04
C ALA A 133 -21.46 -17.41 -14.70
N LYS A 134 -21.42 -16.96 -15.97
CA LYS A 134 -22.59 -16.50 -16.74
C LYS A 134 -23.68 -17.53 -16.84
N LYS A 135 -23.32 -18.84 -16.93
CA LYS A 135 -24.27 -19.94 -16.97
C LYS A 135 -25.18 -20.02 -15.74
N SER A 136 -24.78 -19.41 -14.60
CA SER A 136 -25.59 -19.35 -13.38
C SER A 136 -26.81 -18.43 -13.54
N LYS A 137 -26.79 -17.51 -14.52
CA LYS A 137 -27.81 -16.46 -14.75
C LYS A 137 -28.00 -15.52 -13.56
N VAL A 138 -27.06 -15.48 -12.60
CA VAL A 138 -27.05 -14.55 -11.47
C VAL A 138 -26.60 -13.19 -12.00
N THR A 139 -27.38 -12.15 -11.73
CA THR A 139 -27.13 -10.77 -12.16
C THR A 139 -26.98 -9.81 -10.98
N SER A 140 -27.23 -10.27 -9.75
CA SER A 140 -27.12 -9.48 -8.52
C SER A 140 -26.61 -10.38 -7.38
N ALA A 141 -25.79 -9.82 -6.51
CA ALA A 141 -25.31 -10.50 -5.30
C ALA A 141 -26.46 -10.96 -4.39
N ARG A 142 -27.61 -10.26 -4.41
CA ARG A 142 -28.80 -10.64 -3.64
C ARG A 142 -29.41 -11.99 -4.06
N GLN A 143 -29.07 -12.48 -5.24
CA GLN A 143 -29.54 -13.79 -5.76
C GLN A 143 -28.66 -14.95 -5.26
N LEU A 144 -27.56 -14.69 -4.55
CA LEU A 144 -26.63 -15.72 -4.04
C LEU A 144 -27.13 -16.43 -2.77
N LYS A 145 -28.43 -16.59 -2.62
CA LYS A 145 -29.03 -17.31 -1.47
C LYS A 145 -28.53 -18.76 -1.43
N ASN A 146 -28.04 -19.17 -0.26
CA ASN A 146 -27.43 -20.49 0.02
C ASN A 146 -26.19 -20.82 -0.82
N ALA A 147 -25.66 -19.88 -1.59
CA ALA A 147 -24.48 -20.11 -2.42
C ALA A 147 -23.22 -20.36 -1.57
N GLU A 148 -22.36 -21.24 -2.05
CA GLU A 148 -20.99 -21.37 -1.57
C GLU A 148 -20.14 -20.30 -2.25
N ILE A 149 -19.49 -19.43 -1.45
CA ILE A 149 -18.74 -18.30 -1.94
C ILE A 149 -17.29 -18.44 -1.50
N CYS A 150 -16.38 -18.56 -2.46
CA CYS A 150 -14.94 -18.61 -2.21
C CYS A 150 -14.43 -17.24 -1.76
N VAL A 151 -13.64 -17.22 -0.70
CA VAL A 151 -13.02 -16.02 -0.13
C VAL A 151 -11.68 -16.32 0.53
N GLN A 152 -10.76 -15.36 0.57
CA GLN A 152 -9.47 -15.54 1.24
C GLN A 152 -9.53 -15.10 2.71
N SER A 153 -8.97 -15.92 3.62
CA SER A 153 -8.86 -15.64 5.04
C SER A 153 -7.94 -14.44 5.35
N GLY A 154 -8.17 -13.80 6.50
CA GLY A 154 -7.36 -12.66 6.97
C GLY A 154 -7.54 -11.38 6.16
N THR A 155 -8.62 -11.29 5.38
CA THR A 155 -8.97 -10.14 4.56
C THR A 155 -10.16 -9.38 5.13
N THR A 156 -10.32 -8.11 4.70
CA THR A 156 -11.56 -7.36 4.92
C THR A 156 -12.73 -8.00 4.19
N THR A 157 -12.45 -8.59 3.03
CA THR A 157 -13.48 -9.21 2.17
C THR A 157 -14.13 -10.43 2.81
N GLU A 158 -13.40 -11.21 3.62
CA GLU A 158 -13.99 -12.30 4.42
C GLU A 158 -15.02 -11.77 5.43
N LYS A 159 -14.66 -10.70 6.14
CA LYS A 159 -15.55 -10.08 7.14
C LYS A 159 -16.75 -9.40 6.49
N ASN A 160 -16.50 -8.59 5.44
CA ASN A 160 -17.54 -7.87 4.73
C ASN A 160 -18.55 -8.83 4.07
N LEU A 161 -18.10 -9.99 3.56
CA LEU A 161 -18.98 -11.02 3.03
C LEU A 161 -20.05 -11.42 4.04
N SER A 162 -19.63 -11.74 5.27
CA SER A 162 -20.54 -12.14 6.34
C SER A 162 -21.48 -11.01 6.75
N ASP A 163 -20.94 -9.79 6.89
CA ASP A 163 -21.72 -8.62 7.33
C ASP A 163 -22.76 -8.19 6.29
N TYR A 164 -22.38 -8.17 5.01
CA TYR A 164 -23.28 -7.80 3.91
C TYR A 164 -24.49 -8.74 3.83
N PHE A 165 -24.27 -10.05 3.75
CA PHE A 165 -25.36 -11.00 3.59
C PHE A 165 -26.24 -11.10 4.85
N ARG A 166 -25.65 -10.95 6.04
CA ARG A 166 -26.41 -10.85 7.29
C ARG A 166 -27.32 -9.62 7.29
N SER A 167 -26.83 -8.45 6.85
CA SER A 167 -27.64 -7.24 6.78
C SER A 167 -28.79 -7.33 5.78
N GLN A 168 -28.65 -8.16 4.75
CA GLN A 168 -29.70 -8.41 3.73
C GLN A 168 -30.64 -9.57 4.14
N GLY A 169 -30.42 -10.24 5.27
CA GLY A 169 -31.19 -11.42 5.67
C GLY A 169 -30.98 -12.63 4.76
N ILE A 170 -29.89 -12.66 3.99
CA ILE A 170 -29.57 -13.74 3.03
C ILE A 170 -28.54 -14.67 3.64
N LYS A 171 -28.83 -15.97 3.63
CA LYS A 171 -27.87 -16.99 4.06
C LYS A 171 -26.94 -17.36 2.90
N VAL A 172 -25.63 -17.40 3.16
CA VAL A 172 -24.58 -17.89 2.26
C VAL A 172 -23.65 -18.82 3.02
N LYS A 173 -22.81 -19.56 2.32
CA LYS A 173 -21.79 -20.47 2.87
C LYS A 173 -20.40 -19.99 2.44
N PRO A 174 -19.63 -19.25 3.27
CA PRO A 174 -18.26 -18.92 2.96
C PRO A 174 -17.40 -20.17 2.84
N VAL A 175 -16.62 -20.29 1.77
CA VAL A 175 -15.58 -21.30 1.59
C VAL A 175 -14.25 -20.59 1.66
N VAL A 176 -13.58 -20.73 2.80
CA VAL A 176 -12.42 -19.94 3.17
C VAL A 176 -11.13 -20.63 2.77
N PHE A 177 -10.21 -19.89 2.16
CA PHE A 177 -8.89 -20.36 1.72
C PHE A 177 -7.78 -19.47 2.30
N ASP A 178 -6.68 -20.07 2.73
CA ASP A 178 -5.53 -19.30 3.26
C ASP A 178 -4.74 -18.58 2.18
N LYS A 179 -4.70 -19.14 0.97
CA LYS A 179 -3.92 -18.61 -0.15
C LYS A 179 -4.83 -18.13 -1.28
N PHE A 180 -4.41 -17.06 -1.95
CA PHE A 180 -5.14 -16.44 -3.05
C PHE A 180 -5.33 -17.38 -4.24
N GLU A 181 -4.24 -17.95 -4.75
CA GLU A 181 -4.28 -18.83 -5.93
C GLU A 181 -5.16 -20.08 -5.77
N PRO A 182 -5.07 -20.87 -4.67
CA PRO A 182 -6.00 -21.99 -4.46
C PRO A 182 -7.47 -21.59 -4.40
N SER A 183 -7.79 -20.39 -3.89
CA SER A 183 -9.18 -19.91 -3.85
C SER A 183 -9.73 -19.63 -5.25
N ILE A 184 -8.91 -19.09 -6.14
CA ILE A 184 -9.25 -18.86 -7.55
C ILE A 184 -9.45 -20.19 -8.29
N LYS A 185 -8.53 -21.14 -8.12
CA LYS A 185 -8.65 -22.48 -8.73
C LYS A 185 -9.90 -23.21 -8.27
N ALA A 186 -10.25 -23.12 -6.98
CA ALA A 186 -11.47 -23.70 -6.43
C ALA A 186 -12.74 -23.11 -7.07
N PHE A 187 -12.77 -21.80 -7.29
CA PHE A 187 -13.88 -21.15 -7.98
C PHE A 187 -14.01 -21.64 -9.43
N PHE A 188 -12.93 -21.64 -10.21
CA PHE A 188 -12.97 -22.07 -11.60
C PHE A 188 -13.25 -23.57 -11.79
N SER A 189 -12.90 -24.41 -10.80
CA SER A 189 -13.28 -25.84 -10.79
C SER A 189 -14.75 -26.09 -10.41
N GLY A 190 -15.51 -25.03 -10.06
CA GLY A 190 -16.91 -25.12 -9.69
C GLY A 190 -17.16 -25.50 -8.23
N ARG A 191 -16.14 -25.49 -7.35
CA ARG A 191 -16.30 -25.71 -5.92
C ARG A 191 -17.16 -24.63 -5.26
N CYS A 192 -17.14 -23.40 -5.79
CA CYS A 192 -17.93 -22.27 -5.31
C CYS A 192 -18.77 -21.70 -6.45
N GLN A 193 -20.01 -21.26 -6.14
CA GLN A 193 -20.89 -20.59 -7.07
C GLN A 193 -20.49 -19.16 -7.35
N ALA A 194 -19.80 -18.50 -6.38
CA ALA A 194 -19.29 -17.17 -6.53
C ALA A 194 -17.89 -17.05 -5.93
N TYR A 195 -17.14 -16.06 -6.41
CA TYR A 195 -15.87 -15.62 -5.83
C TYR A 195 -15.98 -14.17 -5.41
N THR A 196 -15.42 -13.81 -4.25
CA THR A 196 -15.44 -12.43 -3.77
C THR A 196 -14.05 -11.97 -3.33
N THR A 197 -13.69 -10.79 -3.79
CA THR A 197 -12.48 -10.04 -3.42
C THR A 197 -12.63 -8.59 -3.91
N ASP A 198 -11.55 -7.80 -3.85
CA ASP A 198 -11.49 -6.44 -4.40
C ASP A 198 -11.85 -6.44 -5.89
N ALA A 199 -12.59 -5.43 -6.34
CA ALA A 199 -13.09 -5.34 -7.72
C ALA A 199 -11.94 -5.26 -8.74
N SER A 200 -10.84 -4.58 -8.41
CA SER A 200 -9.64 -4.55 -9.24
C SER A 200 -9.03 -5.94 -9.41
N ALA A 201 -9.00 -6.74 -8.34
CA ALA A 201 -8.53 -8.12 -8.40
C ALA A 201 -9.49 -9.03 -9.19
N LEU A 202 -10.82 -8.83 -9.07
CA LEU A 202 -11.81 -9.57 -9.89
C LEU A 202 -11.61 -9.30 -11.38
N ALA A 203 -11.33 -8.06 -11.76
CA ALA A 203 -11.05 -7.71 -13.15
C ALA A 203 -9.83 -8.48 -13.68
N PHE A 204 -8.76 -8.56 -12.89
CA PHE A 204 -7.58 -9.36 -13.21
C PHE A 204 -7.90 -10.85 -13.31
N ILE A 205 -8.55 -11.42 -12.29
CA ILE A 205 -8.87 -12.85 -12.24
C ILE A 205 -9.71 -13.23 -13.46
N ARG A 206 -10.70 -12.42 -13.82
CA ARG A 206 -11.52 -12.65 -15.00
C ARG A 206 -10.70 -12.61 -16.30
N THR A 207 -9.81 -11.63 -16.46
CA THR A 207 -9.12 -11.39 -17.75
C THR A 207 -7.89 -12.27 -17.95
N LYS A 208 -7.26 -12.78 -16.87
CA LYS A 208 -5.98 -13.48 -16.93
C LYS A 208 -5.99 -14.88 -16.36
N GLU A 209 -6.87 -15.18 -15.40
CA GLU A 209 -6.92 -16.48 -14.71
C GLU A 209 -8.10 -17.33 -15.17
N ALA A 210 -9.17 -16.72 -15.69
CA ALA A 210 -10.32 -17.46 -16.16
C ALA A 210 -9.95 -18.31 -17.39
N PRO A 211 -10.38 -19.59 -17.44
CA PRO A 211 -10.19 -20.44 -18.61
C PRO A 211 -10.75 -19.83 -19.90
N ASN A 212 -11.91 -19.19 -19.82
CA ASN A 212 -12.48 -18.33 -20.84
C ASN A 212 -13.11 -17.09 -20.13
N PRO A 213 -12.55 -15.88 -20.29
CA PRO A 213 -13.06 -14.66 -19.66
C PRO A 213 -14.55 -14.37 -19.95
N ASP A 214 -15.04 -14.81 -21.10
CA ASP A 214 -16.43 -14.57 -21.52
C ASP A 214 -17.47 -15.45 -20.81
N ASP A 215 -17.04 -16.48 -20.12
CA ASP A 215 -17.91 -17.35 -19.32
C ASP A 215 -18.18 -16.81 -17.92
N TYR A 216 -17.55 -15.72 -17.53
CA TYR A 216 -17.65 -15.13 -16.19
C TYR A 216 -18.07 -13.65 -16.25
N VAL A 217 -18.76 -13.21 -15.21
CA VAL A 217 -19.19 -11.83 -15.04
C VAL A 217 -18.91 -11.35 -13.62
N VAL A 218 -18.41 -10.12 -13.51
CA VAL A 218 -18.34 -9.38 -12.24
C VAL A 218 -19.69 -8.71 -12.05
N LEU A 219 -20.33 -8.96 -10.91
CA LEU A 219 -21.62 -8.38 -10.58
C LEU A 219 -21.50 -6.86 -10.32
N PRO A 220 -22.57 -6.09 -10.53
CA PRO A 220 -22.48 -4.63 -10.43
C PRO A 220 -22.35 -4.08 -9.01
N GLU A 221 -22.67 -4.89 -7.99
CA GLU A 221 -22.64 -4.42 -6.61
C GLU A 221 -21.21 -4.30 -6.09
N ILE A 222 -20.90 -3.16 -5.50
CA ILE A 222 -19.74 -2.92 -4.66
C ILE A 222 -20.24 -2.83 -3.21
N ILE A 223 -19.83 -3.74 -2.36
CA ILE A 223 -20.39 -3.91 -1.02
C ILE A 223 -19.55 -3.31 0.12
N SER A 224 -18.39 -2.77 -0.19
CA SER A 224 -17.50 -2.12 0.80
C SER A 224 -16.71 -0.98 0.21
N LYS A 225 -16.04 -0.24 1.09
CA LYS A 225 -14.97 0.71 0.76
C LYS A 225 -13.65 0.06 1.14
N GLU A 226 -12.75 -0.06 0.15
CA GLU A 226 -11.41 -0.62 0.32
C GLU A 226 -10.36 0.43 -0.06
N PRO A 227 -10.06 1.40 0.84
CA PRO A 227 -8.95 2.32 0.63
C PRO A 227 -7.63 1.59 0.87
N LEU A 228 -6.97 1.20 -0.22
CA LEU A 228 -5.72 0.44 -0.18
C LEU A 228 -4.54 1.39 -0.03
N GLY A 229 -3.59 1.03 0.82
CA GLY A 229 -2.39 1.84 0.99
C GLY A 229 -1.28 1.13 1.74
N PRO A 230 -0.05 1.64 1.62
CA PRO A 230 1.09 1.15 2.38
C PRO A 230 0.97 1.45 3.87
N ALA A 231 1.50 0.53 4.67
CA ALA A 231 1.57 0.66 6.11
C ALA A 231 3.00 0.47 6.62
N VAL A 232 3.32 1.18 7.71
CA VAL A 232 4.59 1.08 8.45
C VAL A 232 4.31 0.80 9.92
N ARG A 233 5.32 0.38 10.69
CA ARG A 233 5.19 0.25 12.15
C ARG A 233 5.01 1.60 12.81
N ARG A 234 4.26 1.65 13.89
CA ARG A 234 4.24 2.81 14.81
C ARG A 234 5.55 2.94 15.58
N GLY A 235 5.80 4.17 16.05
CA GLY A 235 6.96 4.49 16.90
C GLY A 235 8.20 4.87 16.10
N ASP A 236 8.07 5.15 14.80
CA ASP A 236 9.08 5.77 13.96
C ASP A 236 8.39 6.80 13.05
N ASP A 237 8.21 8.01 13.60
CA ASP A 237 7.49 9.09 12.92
C ASP A 237 8.28 9.63 11.71
N GLU A 238 9.61 9.53 11.74
CA GLU A 238 10.46 9.92 10.62
C GLU A 238 10.26 8.98 9.44
N TRP A 239 10.28 7.66 9.68
CA TRP A 239 10.01 6.70 8.61
C TRP A 239 8.59 6.84 8.06
N PHE A 240 7.61 7.03 8.94
CA PHE A 240 6.24 7.32 8.54
C PHE A 240 6.17 8.57 7.64
N ALA A 241 6.83 9.66 8.03
CA ALA A 241 6.89 10.89 7.25
C ALA A 241 7.54 10.67 5.89
N VAL A 242 8.68 9.97 5.81
CA VAL A 242 9.36 9.67 4.55
C VAL A 242 8.42 8.92 3.60
N VAL A 243 7.80 7.83 4.03
CA VAL A 243 6.91 7.04 3.16
C VAL A 243 5.70 7.87 2.71
N LYS A 244 5.06 8.58 3.65
CA LYS A 244 3.93 9.47 3.37
C LYS A 244 4.28 10.52 2.31
N TRP A 245 5.40 11.22 2.48
CA TRP A 245 5.78 12.30 1.59
C TRP A 245 6.27 11.82 0.24
N VAL A 246 6.92 10.65 0.14
CA VAL A 246 7.26 10.05 -1.16
C VAL A 246 5.99 9.74 -1.96
N ILE A 247 4.95 9.17 -1.34
CA ILE A 247 3.69 8.87 -2.03
C ILE A 247 2.99 10.17 -2.45
N ASN A 248 2.93 11.17 -1.57
CA ASN A 248 2.36 12.48 -1.91
C ASN A 248 3.14 13.17 -3.04
N ALA A 249 4.47 13.03 -3.08
CA ALA A 249 5.27 13.54 -4.18
C ALA A 249 4.91 12.87 -5.51
N LEU A 250 4.65 11.56 -5.55
CA LEU A 250 4.19 10.91 -6.78
C LEU A 250 2.85 11.46 -7.28
N ILE A 251 1.92 11.76 -6.36
CA ILE A 251 0.61 12.33 -6.68
C ILE A 251 0.76 13.79 -7.14
N GLU A 252 1.51 14.60 -6.41
CA GLU A 252 1.81 16.01 -6.75
C GLU A 252 2.54 16.12 -8.10
N ALA A 253 3.47 15.20 -8.39
CA ALA A 253 4.14 15.16 -9.68
C ALA A 253 3.17 14.96 -10.85
N GLU A 254 2.11 14.19 -10.68
CA GLU A 254 1.05 14.06 -11.70
C GLU A 254 0.32 15.38 -11.90
N GLU A 255 0.01 16.11 -10.84
CA GLU A 255 -0.66 17.42 -10.90
C GLU A 255 0.23 18.46 -11.61
N LEU A 256 1.52 18.44 -11.34
CA LEU A 256 2.51 19.34 -11.95
C LEU A 256 2.95 18.90 -13.36
N GLY A 257 2.47 17.76 -13.86
CA GLY A 257 2.87 17.22 -15.17
C GLY A 257 4.32 16.74 -15.21
N ILE A 258 4.95 16.49 -14.06
CA ILE A 258 6.31 15.95 -13.98
C ILE A 258 6.24 14.45 -14.20
N THR A 259 6.66 13.98 -15.37
CA THR A 259 6.72 12.55 -15.71
C THR A 259 8.14 12.02 -15.59
N GLN A 260 8.30 10.69 -15.63
CA GLN A 260 9.63 10.07 -15.68
C GLN A 260 10.52 10.68 -16.76
N ALA A 261 9.98 10.87 -17.96
CA ALA A 261 10.73 11.40 -19.11
C ALA A 261 11.04 12.90 -19.00
N LYS A 262 10.23 13.68 -18.27
CA LYS A 262 10.34 15.14 -18.22
C LYS A 262 11.07 15.67 -16.97
N ALA A 263 11.28 14.85 -15.95
CA ALA A 263 11.82 15.30 -14.67
C ALA A 263 13.13 16.10 -14.79
N ASP A 264 14.05 15.67 -15.64
CA ASP A 264 15.32 16.38 -15.83
C ASP A 264 15.16 17.70 -16.59
N SER A 265 14.40 17.72 -17.69
CA SER A 265 14.17 18.94 -18.49
C SER A 265 13.37 19.99 -17.75
N MET A 266 12.49 19.60 -16.83
CA MET A 266 11.69 20.51 -16.02
C MET A 266 12.47 21.18 -14.87
N LYS A 267 13.71 20.80 -14.60
CA LYS A 267 14.58 21.51 -13.65
C LYS A 267 14.80 22.99 -14.03
N SER A 268 14.69 23.33 -15.31
CA SER A 268 14.75 24.71 -15.81
C SER A 268 13.39 25.43 -15.88
N SER A 269 12.33 24.85 -15.35
CA SER A 269 10.99 25.45 -15.32
C SER A 269 11.02 26.79 -14.58
N PRO A 270 10.33 27.84 -15.05
CA PRO A 270 10.17 29.08 -14.33
C PRO A 270 9.20 28.97 -13.13
N ASP A 271 8.44 27.87 -13.00
CA ASP A 271 7.51 27.65 -11.90
C ASP A 271 8.27 27.29 -10.61
N PRO A 272 8.16 28.11 -9.55
CA PRO A 272 8.84 27.86 -8.29
C PRO A 272 8.42 26.55 -7.61
N THR A 273 7.19 26.09 -7.83
CA THR A 273 6.68 24.83 -7.28
C THR A 273 7.38 23.64 -7.93
N VAL A 274 7.52 23.68 -9.25
CA VAL A 274 8.27 22.67 -10.01
C VAL A 274 9.76 22.68 -9.62
N GLN A 275 10.37 23.84 -9.51
CA GLN A 275 11.77 23.97 -9.08
C GLN A 275 11.99 23.36 -7.69
N ARG A 276 11.13 23.71 -6.72
CA ARG A 276 11.18 23.19 -5.35
C ARG A 276 11.01 21.67 -5.32
N PHE A 277 10.02 21.16 -6.06
CA PHE A 277 9.79 19.73 -6.20
C PHE A 277 11.02 18.97 -6.73
N LEU A 278 11.70 19.55 -7.72
CA LEU A 278 12.87 18.93 -8.36
C LEU A 278 14.20 19.22 -7.63
N GLY A 279 14.16 19.86 -6.46
CA GLY A 279 15.32 20.14 -5.62
C GLY A 279 16.23 21.26 -6.16
N VAL A 280 15.71 22.13 -7.04
CA VAL A 280 16.48 23.26 -7.58
C VAL A 280 16.48 24.47 -6.64
N GLY A 281 15.42 24.65 -5.86
CA GLY A 281 15.25 25.75 -4.91
C GLY A 281 15.56 25.35 -3.47
N GLU A 282 14.55 25.46 -2.63
CA GLU A 282 14.59 25.09 -1.22
C GLU A 282 14.85 23.59 -1.01
N ASP A 283 15.62 23.24 0.01
CA ASP A 283 15.92 21.86 0.35
C ASP A 283 14.84 21.27 1.28
N LEU A 284 13.78 20.72 0.70
CA LEU A 284 12.73 20.04 1.45
C LEU A 284 13.15 18.66 1.98
N GLY A 285 14.19 18.06 1.41
CA GLY A 285 14.68 16.74 1.82
C GLY A 285 15.24 16.77 3.24
N LYS A 286 15.85 17.88 3.65
CA LYS A 286 16.44 18.02 4.99
C LYS A 286 15.44 17.71 6.10
N SER A 287 14.18 18.13 5.98
CA SER A 287 13.12 17.87 6.96
C SER A 287 12.73 16.39 7.06
N LEU A 288 13.10 15.57 6.07
CA LEU A 288 12.87 14.14 6.02
C LEU A 288 14.15 13.32 6.25
N GLY A 289 15.28 13.98 6.58
CA GLY A 289 16.57 13.31 6.63
C GLY A 289 17.05 12.76 5.28
N LEU A 290 16.57 13.33 4.17
CA LEU A 290 16.92 12.98 2.79
C LEU A 290 17.69 14.15 2.14
N ASP A 291 18.29 13.91 0.97
CA ASP A 291 18.86 15.00 0.19
C ASP A 291 17.77 15.73 -0.64
N ARG A 292 18.14 16.89 -1.21
CA ARG A 292 17.20 17.76 -1.91
C ARG A 292 16.54 17.15 -3.15
N GLU A 293 17.13 16.14 -3.78
CA GLU A 293 16.62 15.54 -5.02
C GLU A 293 15.75 14.30 -4.79
N TRP A 294 15.40 13.99 -3.54
CA TRP A 294 14.64 12.80 -3.19
C TRP A 294 13.34 12.62 -4.01
N ALA A 295 12.56 13.69 -4.18
CA ALA A 295 11.31 13.66 -4.92
C ALA A 295 11.54 13.46 -6.44
N ALA A 296 12.52 14.17 -6.99
CA ALA A 296 12.94 14.00 -8.37
C ALA A 296 13.37 12.55 -8.65
N ARG A 297 14.16 11.92 -7.75
CA ARG A 297 14.58 10.52 -7.89
C ARG A 297 13.41 9.55 -7.80
N ALA A 298 12.46 9.79 -6.89
CA ALA A 298 11.25 8.96 -6.79
C ALA A 298 10.49 8.92 -8.12
N VAL A 299 10.26 10.08 -8.75
CA VAL A 299 9.59 10.17 -10.05
C VAL A 299 10.44 9.57 -11.17
N LYS A 300 11.74 9.81 -11.19
CA LYS A 300 12.64 9.21 -12.19
C LYS A 300 12.70 7.69 -12.13
N ALA A 301 12.48 7.10 -10.95
CA ALA A 301 12.46 5.66 -10.75
C ALA A 301 11.32 4.93 -11.46
N GLY A 302 10.16 5.55 -11.56
CA GLY A 302 9.00 4.86 -12.10
C GLY A 302 7.89 5.77 -12.65
N GLY A 303 8.13 7.09 -12.73
CA GLY A 303 7.13 8.07 -13.13
C GLY A 303 6.31 8.59 -11.94
N ASN A 304 5.38 9.48 -12.25
CA ASN A 304 4.41 9.98 -11.30
C ASN A 304 3.29 8.95 -11.01
N TYR A 305 2.34 9.28 -10.14
CA TYR A 305 1.25 8.37 -9.81
C TYR A 305 0.42 7.96 -11.05
N GLY A 306 0.17 8.87 -11.99
CA GLY A 306 -0.54 8.58 -13.23
C GLY A 306 0.21 7.58 -14.12
N ASP A 307 1.53 7.74 -14.27
CA ASP A 307 2.39 6.80 -15.00
C ASP A 307 2.35 5.41 -14.35
N ILE A 308 2.46 5.36 -13.02
CA ILE A 308 2.39 4.11 -12.23
C ILE A 308 1.02 3.44 -12.39
N PHE A 309 -0.07 4.19 -12.24
CA PHE A 309 -1.43 3.68 -12.40
C PHE A 309 -1.64 3.10 -13.81
N ASN A 310 -1.35 3.89 -14.85
CA ASN A 310 -1.61 3.50 -16.23
C ASN A 310 -0.86 2.24 -16.63
N ARG A 311 0.42 2.15 -16.26
CA ARG A 311 1.27 0.99 -16.57
C ARG A 311 0.81 -0.29 -15.89
N ASN A 312 0.34 -0.21 -14.64
CA ASN A 312 0.06 -1.39 -13.83
C ASN A 312 -1.39 -1.87 -13.88
N VAL A 313 -2.35 -0.95 -13.84
CA VAL A 313 -3.78 -1.27 -13.78
C VAL A 313 -4.61 -0.50 -14.80
N GLY A 314 -4.12 0.64 -15.31
CA GLY A 314 -4.85 1.57 -16.17
C GLY A 314 -4.73 1.27 -17.66
N ALA A 315 -4.73 2.33 -18.46
CA ALA A 315 -4.87 2.28 -19.92
C ALA A 315 -3.76 1.48 -20.63
N ASP A 316 -2.54 1.52 -20.11
CA ASP A 316 -1.38 0.84 -20.69
C ASP A 316 -1.20 -0.59 -20.17
N SER A 317 -2.06 -1.03 -19.25
CA SER A 317 -2.07 -2.37 -18.69
C SER A 317 -3.08 -3.27 -19.41
N PRO A 318 -2.90 -4.60 -19.30
CA PRO A 318 -3.93 -5.53 -19.79
C PRO A 318 -5.29 -5.41 -19.09
N LEU A 319 -5.35 -4.78 -17.91
CA LEU A 319 -6.56 -4.63 -17.12
C LEU A 319 -7.45 -3.48 -17.61
N LYS A 320 -6.84 -2.43 -18.16
CA LYS A 320 -7.51 -1.23 -18.69
C LYS A 320 -8.56 -0.65 -17.75
N LEU A 321 -8.29 -0.66 -16.45
CA LEU A 321 -9.22 -0.10 -15.45
C LEU A 321 -9.31 1.41 -15.61
N PRO A 322 -10.52 1.98 -15.56
CA PRO A 322 -10.69 3.43 -15.53
C PRO A 322 -10.14 4.00 -14.22
N ARG A 323 -9.71 5.26 -14.25
CA ARG A 323 -9.24 5.95 -13.05
C ARG A 323 -10.33 6.01 -11.97
N GLY A 324 -11.55 6.36 -12.32
CA GLY A 324 -12.66 6.50 -11.35
C GLY A 324 -12.26 7.35 -10.14
N LEU A 325 -12.46 6.83 -8.93
CA LEU A 325 -12.03 7.49 -7.69
C LEU A 325 -10.51 7.69 -7.60
N ASN A 326 -9.73 6.97 -8.39
CA ASN A 326 -8.28 7.09 -8.46
C ASN A 326 -7.80 8.19 -9.42
N ALA A 327 -8.70 8.96 -10.02
CA ALA A 327 -8.37 10.18 -10.74
C ALA A 327 -7.96 11.29 -9.77
N GLN A 328 -7.22 12.29 -10.28
CA GLN A 328 -6.89 13.48 -9.52
C GLN A 328 -8.15 14.21 -9.05
N TRP A 329 -8.06 14.89 -7.92
CA TRP A 329 -9.18 15.65 -7.33
C TRP A 329 -9.81 16.67 -8.31
N ASN A 330 -8.98 17.35 -9.10
CA ASN A 330 -9.42 18.32 -10.13
C ASN A 330 -9.98 17.66 -11.40
N LYS A 331 -9.95 16.31 -11.49
CA LYS A 331 -10.53 15.48 -12.55
C LYS A 331 -11.65 14.58 -12.03
N GLY A 332 -12.24 14.93 -10.89
CA GLY A 332 -13.37 14.22 -10.29
C GLY A 332 -13.05 12.98 -9.47
N GLY A 333 -11.78 12.75 -9.15
CA GLY A 333 -11.33 11.65 -8.28
C GLY A 333 -11.02 12.10 -6.85
N LEU A 334 -10.35 11.23 -6.11
CA LEU A 334 -9.96 11.43 -4.72
C LEU A 334 -8.44 11.51 -4.52
N MET A 335 -7.65 11.38 -5.59
CA MET A 335 -6.20 11.53 -5.49
C MET A 335 -5.85 13.01 -5.35
N TYR A 336 -5.45 13.37 -4.13
CA TYR A 336 -5.14 14.74 -3.71
C TYR A 336 -3.74 14.76 -3.12
N GLY A 337 -2.76 15.31 -3.87
CA GLY A 337 -1.39 15.48 -3.40
C GLY A 337 -1.35 16.52 -2.27
N LEU A 338 -0.63 16.24 -1.19
CA LEU A 338 -0.34 17.25 -0.19
C LEU A 338 0.77 18.16 -0.70
N PRO A 339 0.64 19.49 -0.55
CA PRO A 339 1.59 20.44 -1.14
C PRO A 339 2.99 20.31 -0.53
N LEU A 340 4.01 20.18 -1.38
CA LEU A 340 5.44 20.15 -1.01
C LEU A 340 5.96 21.58 -0.87
N ARG A 341 5.82 22.13 0.34
CA ARG A 341 6.30 23.49 0.70
C ARG A 341 6.51 23.65 2.20
#